data_a6456edad4a830207f787ec3343b9dab
#
_entry.id   a6456edad4a830207f787ec3343b9dab
#
_cell.length_a   1.000
_cell.length_b   1.000
_cell.length_c   1.000
_cell.angle_alpha   90.00
_cell.angle_beta   90.00
_cell.angle_gamma   90.00
#
_symmetry.space_group_name_H-M   'P 1'
#
loop_
_entity.id
_entity.type
_entity.pdbx_description
1 polymer ?
#
loop_
_entity_poly.entity_id
_entity_poly.type
_entity_poly.pdbx_seq_one_letter_code
_entity_poly.pdbx_strand_id
1 'polypeptide(L)'
;YKPGRSFLSKKKKIIKLSANESALGMSNNAKKAIKKFNDNISKYPDGKFRDLTSIISKKYNCNQNQIICGSGSDEIIQMICQLFLNKGDQVIVPEFSFLMYRIYAQIVGAKVVFSKEKNFKVSNNEILKKVSNKTKIVFLANPNNPTGTYISKKQLLELRKRLNKKILLVVDDAYFEYMLNKDYKSGLEIFKNKSNVFILRTFSKIYGLASLRVGWGYGSKKIVEALYKIKPPFNVNKIAQVCAIESLKDQSFIKKSVKHNLDWAKKIQKTLNLYNIKTNDIGPNFFLLDFKNCKLSANFVEKKLEASGIILREMNSYGIKNCLRLTIGNNHENKLLLDKLKNIFKNV
;
A
#
# COMPACT_ATOMS: atom_id res chain seq x y z
N TYR A 1 7.67 -9.38 11.00
CA TYR A 1 7.63 -8.04 10.39
C TYR A 1 8.31 -7.00 11.28
N LYS A 2 9.28 -6.27 10.73
CA LYS A 2 9.93 -5.16 11.44
C LYS A 2 9.37 -3.84 10.90
N PRO A 3 8.55 -3.12 11.67
CA PRO A 3 7.96 -1.85 11.21
C PRO A 3 9.03 -0.77 11.01
N GLY A 4 8.70 0.28 10.24
CA GLY A 4 9.54 1.48 10.18
C GLY A 4 9.67 2.13 11.55
N ARG A 5 10.85 2.68 11.83
CA ARG A 5 11.07 3.42 13.07
C ARG A 5 10.08 4.58 13.17
N SER A 6 9.57 4.82 14.37
CA SER A 6 8.58 5.87 14.65
C SER A 6 9.03 6.84 15.73
N PHE A 7 10.19 6.58 16.37
CA PHE A 7 10.78 7.44 17.40
C PHE A 7 12.31 7.34 17.37
N LEU A 8 12.95 8.35 17.93
CA LEU A 8 14.38 8.45 18.17
C LEU A 8 14.59 8.80 19.66
N SER A 9 15.34 8.00 20.37
CA SER A 9 15.47 8.06 21.84
C SER A 9 15.93 9.43 22.41
N LYS A 10 16.58 10.25 21.59
CA LYS A 10 17.15 11.55 22.01
C LYS A 10 16.42 12.78 21.41
N LYS A 11 15.29 12.63 20.71
CA LYS A 11 14.61 13.74 20.02
C LYS A 11 13.15 13.85 20.45
N LYS A 12 12.75 15.05 20.93
CA LYS A 12 11.34 15.36 21.32
C LYS A 12 10.43 15.64 20.13
N LYS A 13 10.97 16.21 19.03
CA LYS A 13 10.21 16.45 17.79
C LYS A 13 10.78 15.59 16.67
N ILE A 14 9.95 14.74 16.09
CA ILE A 14 10.31 13.81 15.02
C ILE A 14 9.41 14.05 13.83
N ILE A 15 10.00 14.07 12.64
CA ILE A 15 9.34 14.04 11.35
C ILE A 15 9.44 12.62 10.81
N LYS A 16 8.30 11.91 10.79
CA LYS A 16 8.20 10.52 10.36
C LYS A 16 7.78 10.42 8.90
N LEU A 17 8.74 10.19 8.02
CA LEU A 17 8.52 10.00 6.58
C LEU A 17 8.81 8.54 6.15
N SER A 18 8.48 7.56 7.00
CA SER A 18 8.88 6.15 6.86
C SER A 18 7.75 5.17 6.60
N ALA A 19 6.47 5.56 6.75
CA ALA A 19 5.35 4.61 6.78
C ALA A 19 4.28 4.82 5.69
N ASN A 20 4.50 5.70 4.73
CA ASN A 20 3.57 6.03 3.66
C ASN A 20 2.18 6.49 4.19
N GLU A 21 2.20 7.22 5.30
CA GLU A 21 1.00 7.82 5.90
C GLU A 21 0.52 9.00 5.05
N SER A 22 -0.73 9.43 5.23
CA SER A 22 -1.29 10.57 4.52
C SER A 22 -0.65 11.88 4.97
N ALA A 23 -0.09 12.66 4.05
CA ALA A 23 0.51 13.97 4.32
C ALA A 23 -0.47 14.98 4.94
N LEU A 24 -1.75 14.90 4.58
CA LEU A 24 -2.80 15.82 5.01
C LEU A 24 -3.65 15.27 6.17
N GLY A 25 -3.30 14.08 6.68
CA GLY A 25 -4.08 13.37 7.70
C GLY A 25 -5.44 12.89 7.16
N MET A 26 -6.48 12.91 7.99
CA MET A 26 -7.84 12.52 7.61
C MET A 26 -8.68 13.72 7.17
N SER A 27 -9.74 13.45 6.39
CA SER A 27 -10.69 14.47 5.91
C SER A 27 -11.42 15.16 7.06
N ASN A 28 -11.94 16.37 6.79
CA ASN A 28 -12.75 17.10 7.77
C ASN A 28 -14.06 16.36 8.11
N ASN A 29 -14.63 15.64 7.14
CA ASN A 29 -15.84 14.84 7.38
C ASN A 29 -15.56 13.72 8.37
N ALA A 30 -14.44 12.99 8.21
CA ALA A 30 -14.02 11.96 9.16
C ALA A 30 -13.71 12.55 10.56
N LYS A 31 -13.05 13.72 10.63
CA LYS A 31 -12.80 14.41 11.91
C LYS A 31 -14.12 14.79 12.62
N LYS A 32 -15.09 15.33 11.88
CA LYS A 32 -16.41 15.67 12.42
C LYS A 32 -17.14 14.41 12.89
N ALA A 33 -17.03 13.31 12.15
CA ALA A 33 -17.65 12.04 12.52
C ALA A 33 -17.11 11.52 13.86
N ILE A 34 -15.79 11.57 14.09
CA ILE A 34 -15.20 11.21 15.39
C ILE A 34 -15.71 12.10 16.52
N LYS A 35 -15.74 13.43 16.30
CA LYS A 35 -16.21 14.39 17.32
C LYS A 35 -17.69 14.21 17.68
N LYS A 36 -18.51 13.80 16.73
CA LYS A 36 -19.95 13.56 16.92
C LYS A 36 -20.26 12.13 17.35
N PHE A 37 -19.25 11.29 17.46
CA PHE A 37 -19.43 9.89 17.81
C PHE A 37 -19.72 9.76 19.30
N ASN A 38 -20.99 9.56 19.64
CA ASN A 38 -21.51 9.28 20.99
C ASN A 38 -22.25 7.96 21.08
N ASP A 39 -22.08 7.09 20.09
CA ASP A 39 -22.61 5.74 20.15
C ASP A 39 -22.01 4.99 21.35
N ASN A 40 -22.80 4.12 21.91
CA ASN A 40 -22.34 3.25 22.97
C ASN A 40 -21.26 2.27 22.45
N ILE A 41 -20.00 2.54 22.78
CA ILE A 41 -18.85 1.70 22.37
C ILE A 41 -18.80 0.36 23.09
N SER A 42 -19.67 0.13 24.09
CA SER A 42 -19.81 -1.17 24.74
C SER A 42 -20.54 -2.20 23.88
N LYS A 43 -21.16 -1.78 22.77
CA LYS A 43 -21.88 -2.67 21.86
C LYS A 43 -21.05 -3.00 20.63
N TYR A 44 -21.13 -4.24 20.19
CA TYR A 44 -20.47 -4.69 18.98
C TYR A 44 -20.97 -3.93 17.72
N PRO A 45 -20.10 -3.64 16.75
CA PRO A 45 -20.48 -3.03 15.48
C PRO A 45 -21.23 -3.99 14.56
N ASP A 46 -21.74 -3.48 13.42
CA ASP A 46 -22.27 -4.37 12.37
C ASP A 46 -21.15 -5.21 11.76
N GLY A 47 -21.16 -6.51 12.04
CA GLY A 47 -20.18 -7.48 11.53
C GLY A 47 -20.32 -7.78 10.02
N LYS A 48 -21.40 -7.30 9.36
CA LYS A 48 -21.60 -7.41 7.91
C LYS A 48 -21.23 -6.12 7.17
N PHE A 49 -20.92 -5.03 7.88
CA PHE A 49 -20.48 -3.74 7.31
C PHE A 49 -21.47 -3.15 6.29
N ARG A 50 -22.77 -3.34 6.47
CA ARG A 50 -23.80 -3.05 5.45
C ARG A 50 -23.71 -1.63 4.90
N ASP A 51 -23.62 -0.63 5.78
CA ASP A 51 -23.51 0.78 5.37
C ASP A 51 -22.21 1.07 4.64
N LEU A 52 -21.08 0.55 5.16
CA LEU A 52 -19.77 0.76 4.54
C LEU A 52 -19.70 0.09 3.16
N THR A 53 -20.13 -1.17 3.04
CA THR A 53 -20.12 -1.88 1.76
C THR A 53 -21.08 -1.27 0.75
N SER A 54 -22.24 -0.73 1.19
CA SER A 54 -23.17 0.02 0.34
C SER A 54 -22.54 1.28 -0.25
N ILE A 55 -21.84 2.08 0.56
CA ILE A 55 -21.16 3.29 0.09
C ILE A 55 -19.99 2.94 -0.86
N ILE A 56 -19.21 1.91 -0.54
CA ILE A 56 -18.15 1.42 -1.43
C ILE A 56 -18.72 0.97 -2.78
N SER A 57 -19.79 0.17 -2.75
CA SER A 57 -20.51 -0.32 -3.94
C SER A 57 -20.95 0.81 -4.84
N LYS A 58 -21.61 1.82 -4.28
CA LYS A 58 -22.09 3.02 -5.01
C LYS A 58 -20.91 3.80 -5.61
N LYS A 59 -19.87 4.08 -4.80
CA LYS A 59 -18.72 4.88 -5.23
C LYS A 59 -17.97 4.25 -6.40
N TYR A 60 -17.75 2.94 -6.36
CA TYR A 60 -16.95 2.23 -7.36
C TYR A 60 -17.79 1.49 -8.40
N ASN A 61 -19.11 1.66 -8.38
CA ASN A 61 -20.06 0.98 -9.26
C ASN A 61 -19.76 -0.52 -9.35
N CYS A 62 -19.74 -1.20 -8.18
CA CYS A 62 -19.43 -2.61 -8.06
C CYS A 62 -20.44 -3.32 -7.15
N ASN A 63 -20.52 -4.65 -7.21
CA ASN A 63 -21.52 -5.42 -6.47
C ASN A 63 -21.19 -5.46 -4.97
N GLN A 64 -22.14 -5.01 -4.12
CA GLN A 64 -22.01 -5.00 -2.67
C GLN A 64 -21.70 -6.39 -2.08
N ASN A 65 -22.31 -7.46 -2.61
CA ASN A 65 -22.11 -8.84 -2.16
C ASN A 65 -20.73 -9.44 -2.53
N GLN A 66 -19.92 -8.67 -3.25
CA GLN A 66 -18.55 -9.01 -3.63
C GLN A 66 -17.51 -8.24 -2.85
N ILE A 67 -17.92 -7.53 -1.78
CA ILE A 67 -17.05 -6.72 -0.92
C ILE A 67 -16.93 -7.39 0.45
N ILE A 68 -15.71 -7.41 0.98
CA ILE A 68 -15.42 -7.76 2.37
C ILE A 68 -14.56 -6.67 3.01
N CYS A 69 -14.84 -6.32 4.28
CA CYS A 69 -13.99 -5.41 5.03
C CYS A 69 -13.15 -6.17 6.06
N GLY A 70 -11.98 -5.61 6.35
CA GLY A 70 -11.04 -6.16 7.31
C GLY A 70 -10.36 -5.09 8.15
N SER A 71 -9.71 -5.51 9.23
CA SER A 71 -8.87 -4.67 10.09
C SER A 71 -7.57 -4.26 9.35
N GLY A 72 -7.74 -3.40 8.35
CA GLY A 72 -6.77 -3.13 7.29
C GLY A 72 -6.83 -4.19 6.18
N SER A 73 -6.19 -3.89 5.03
CA SER A 73 -6.02 -4.90 3.98
C SER A 73 -5.14 -6.08 4.42
N ASP A 74 -4.31 -5.88 5.44
CA ASP A 74 -3.45 -6.92 6.02
C ASP A 74 -4.24 -8.14 6.51
N GLU A 75 -5.33 -7.92 7.23
CA GLU A 75 -6.18 -9.03 7.70
C GLU A 75 -6.81 -9.80 6.53
N ILE A 76 -7.18 -9.09 5.46
CA ILE A 76 -7.74 -9.74 4.27
C ILE A 76 -6.67 -10.59 3.56
N ILE A 77 -5.41 -10.12 3.50
CA ILE A 77 -4.28 -10.90 2.97
C ILE A 77 -4.11 -12.18 3.81
N GLN A 78 -4.15 -12.06 5.14
CA GLN A 78 -4.08 -13.21 6.04
C GLN A 78 -5.20 -14.22 5.77
N MET A 79 -6.45 -13.75 5.71
CA MET A 79 -7.61 -14.61 5.41
C MET A 79 -7.52 -15.28 4.04
N ILE A 80 -7.03 -14.57 3.01
CA ILE A 80 -6.78 -15.16 1.68
C ILE A 80 -5.75 -16.29 1.77
N CYS A 81 -4.65 -16.09 2.49
CA CYS A 81 -3.66 -17.15 2.69
C CYS A 81 -4.26 -18.35 3.41
N GLN A 82 -5.03 -18.14 4.49
CA GLN A 82 -5.71 -19.21 5.22
C GLN A 82 -6.74 -19.97 4.39
N LEU A 83 -7.44 -19.29 3.47
CA LEU A 83 -8.49 -19.90 2.66
C LEU A 83 -7.97 -20.69 1.46
N PHE A 84 -6.88 -20.23 0.85
CA PHE A 84 -6.41 -20.75 -0.44
C PHE A 84 -5.15 -21.60 -0.39
N LEU A 85 -4.45 -21.64 0.77
CA LEU A 85 -3.15 -22.28 0.88
C LEU A 85 -3.16 -23.39 1.92
N ASN A 86 -2.49 -24.48 1.56
CA ASN A 86 -2.12 -25.57 2.46
C ASN A 86 -0.59 -25.70 2.49
N LYS A 87 -0.09 -26.48 3.44
CA LYS A 87 1.34 -26.84 3.52
C LYS A 87 1.81 -27.44 2.18
N GLY A 88 2.87 -26.85 1.63
CA GLY A 88 3.46 -27.26 0.35
C GLY A 88 2.87 -26.60 -0.89
N ASP A 89 1.74 -25.89 -0.80
CA ASP A 89 1.27 -25.01 -1.89
C ASP A 89 2.28 -23.89 -2.17
N GLN A 90 2.26 -23.35 -3.39
CA GLN A 90 3.19 -22.31 -3.81
C GLN A 90 2.48 -20.97 -3.97
N VAL A 91 3.13 -19.92 -3.45
CA VAL A 91 2.77 -18.52 -3.65
C VAL A 91 3.89 -17.81 -4.41
N ILE A 92 3.56 -17.06 -5.44
CA ILE A 92 4.52 -16.21 -6.15
C ILE A 92 4.35 -14.77 -5.68
N VAL A 93 5.47 -14.15 -5.31
CA VAL A 93 5.56 -12.73 -4.95
C VAL A 93 6.73 -12.08 -5.68
N PRO A 94 6.61 -10.83 -6.16
CA PRO A 94 7.75 -10.09 -6.66
C PRO A 94 8.82 -9.93 -5.57
N GLU A 95 10.08 -9.96 -5.95
CA GLU A 95 11.24 -9.99 -5.05
C GLU A 95 11.20 -8.85 -4.03
N PHE A 96 10.90 -7.65 -4.48
CA PHE A 96 10.81 -6.45 -3.66
C PHE A 96 9.36 -6.02 -3.47
N SER A 97 8.54 -6.88 -2.87
CA SER A 97 7.12 -6.57 -2.62
C SER A 97 6.82 -6.47 -1.13
N PHE A 98 5.59 -6.08 -0.82
CA PHE A 98 5.13 -5.91 0.56
C PHE A 98 5.33 -7.19 1.38
N LEU A 99 6.04 -7.07 2.50
CA LEU A 99 6.55 -8.21 3.28
C LEU A 99 5.45 -9.15 3.80
N MET A 100 4.24 -8.63 4.03
CA MET A 100 3.16 -9.41 4.62
C MET A 100 2.68 -10.52 3.70
N TYR A 101 2.80 -10.40 2.37
CA TYR A 101 2.44 -11.50 1.47
C TYR A 101 3.23 -12.77 1.78
N ARG A 102 4.55 -12.65 1.91
CA ARG A 102 5.41 -13.79 2.23
C ARG A 102 5.22 -14.29 3.66
N ILE A 103 5.02 -13.38 4.61
CA ILE A 103 4.87 -13.74 6.03
C ILE A 103 3.60 -14.55 6.24
N TYR A 104 2.45 -14.09 5.74
CA TYR A 104 1.19 -14.83 5.89
C TYR A 104 1.18 -16.15 5.12
N ALA A 105 1.80 -16.21 3.94
CA ALA A 105 1.97 -17.46 3.21
C ALA A 105 2.83 -18.48 3.99
N GLN A 106 3.91 -18.03 4.62
CA GLN A 106 4.77 -18.90 5.45
C GLN A 106 4.07 -19.39 6.72
N ILE A 107 3.23 -18.57 7.35
CA ILE A 107 2.47 -18.97 8.56
C ILE A 107 1.58 -20.18 8.29
N VAL A 108 1.00 -20.31 7.10
CA VAL A 108 0.19 -21.47 6.72
C VAL A 108 1.00 -22.60 6.07
N GLY A 109 2.33 -22.53 6.11
CA GLY A 109 3.24 -23.56 5.58
C GLY A 109 3.37 -23.60 4.07
N ALA A 110 2.93 -22.55 3.36
CA ALA A 110 3.09 -22.45 1.91
C ALA A 110 4.52 -22.05 1.52
N LYS A 111 4.98 -22.54 0.36
CA LYS A 111 6.27 -22.19 -0.23
C LYS A 111 6.18 -20.84 -0.94
N VAL A 112 6.98 -19.87 -0.48
CA VAL A 112 7.11 -18.58 -1.15
C VAL A 112 8.18 -18.67 -2.24
N VAL A 113 7.81 -18.29 -3.46
CA VAL A 113 8.71 -18.23 -4.62
C VAL A 113 8.78 -16.79 -5.13
N PHE A 114 9.99 -16.27 -5.20
CA PHE A 114 10.24 -14.91 -5.64
C PHE A 114 10.41 -14.84 -7.16
N SER A 115 9.68 -13.92 -7.81
CA SER A 115 9.95 -13.51 -9.18
C SER A 115 10.93 -12.33 -9.19
N LYS A 116 12.00 -12.42 -9.99
CA LYS A 116 13.00 -11.35 -10.11
C LYS A 116 12.38 -10.06 -10.66
N GLU A 117 12.87 -8.95 -10.17
CA GLU A 117 12.56 -7.62 -10.70
C GLU A 117 13.74 -7.06 -11.49
N LYS A 118 13.46 -6.30 -12.55
CA LYS A 118 14.48 -5.59 -13.32
C LYS A 118 14.33 -4.10 -13.06
N ASN A 119 15.38 -3.45 -12.54
CA ASN A 119 15.34 -2.03 -12.16
C ASN A 119 14.16 -1.70 -11.23
N PHE A 120 13.95 -2.53 -10.21
CA PHE A 120 12.85 -2.41 -9.24
C PHE A 120 11.43 -2.50 -9.85
N LYS A 121 11.30 -2.99 -11.08
CA LYS A 121 10.02 -3.13 -11.78
C LYS A 121 9.64 -4.60 -11.95
N VAL A 122 8.39 -4.90 -11.62
CA VAL A 122 7.82 -6.24 -11.77
C VAL A 122 7.81 -6.64 -13.25
N SER A 123 8.15 -7.90 -13.52
CA SER A 123 8.16 -8.51 -14.85
C SER A 123 7.16 -9.65 -14.94
N ASN A 124 6.20 -9.54 -15.85
CA ASN A 124 5.25 -10.63 -16.15
C ASN A 124 5.95 -11.94 -16.51
N ASN A 125 7.00 -11.87 -17.33
CA ASN A 125 7.74 -13.04 -17.75
C ASN A 125 8.43 -13.74 -16.58
N GLU A 126 9.01 -12.97 -15.64
CA GLU A 126 9.65 -13.55 -14.46
C GLU A 126 8.63 -14.18 -13.50
N ILE A 127 7.43 -13.60 -13.35
CA ILE A 127 6.31 -14.24 -12.62
C ILE A 127 5.95 -15.56 -13.29
N LEU A 128 5.71 -15.56 -14.61
CA LEU A 128 5.24 -16.72 -15.36
C LEU A 128 6.25 -17.87 -15.39
N LYS A 129 7.55 -17.58 -15.43
CA LYS A 129 8.62 -18.59 -15.31
C LYS A 129 8.60 -19.33 -13.98
N LYS A 130 8.01 -18.75 -12.93
CA LYS A 130 7.94 -19.36 -11.59
C LYS A 130 6.66 -20.17 -11.36
N VAL A 131 5.70 -20.11 -12.28
CA VAL A 131 4.45 -20.86 -12.17
C VAL A 131 4.70 -22.36 -12.25
N SER A 132 4.11 -23.12 -11.35
CA SER A 132 4.11 -24.57 -11.30
C SER A 132 2.69 -25.10 -11.03
N ASN A 133 2.52 -26.42 -11.05
CA ASN A 133 1.26 -27.08 -10.68
C ASN A 133 0.86 -26.85 -9.20
N LYS A 134 1.82 -26.49 -8.33
CA LYS A 134 1.58 -26.16 -6.92
C LYS A 134 1.21 -24.69 -6.70
N THR A 135 1.29 -23.84 -7.73
CA THR A 135 1.01 -22.40 -7.60
C THR A 135 -0.48 -22.16 -7.37
N LYS A 136 -0.85 -21.53 -6.27
CA LYS A 136 -2.23 -21.17 -5.91
C LYS A 136 -2.50 -19.69 -6.00
N ILE A 137 -1.54 -18.85 -5.58
CA ILE A 137 -1.70 -17.40 -5.51
C ILE A 137 -0.49 -16.71 -6.16
N VAL A 138 -0.77 -15.63 -6.87
CA VAL A 138 0.20 -14.59 -7.25
C VAL A 138 -0.22 -13.30 -6.58
N PHE A 139 0.61 -12.76 -5.68
CA PHE A 139 0.42 -11.41 -5.12
C PHE A 139 1.12 -10.37 -5.98
N LEU A 140 0.43 -9.26 -6.24
CA LEU A 140 0.94 -8.14 -7.01
C LEU A 140 0.45 -6.82 -6.42
N ALA A 141 1.33 -6.03 -5.82
CA ALA A 141 1.03 -4.64 -5.47
C ALA A 141 1.20 -3.76 -6.71
N ASN A 142 0.22 -2.92 -7.02
CA ASN A 142 0.26 -2.04 -8.18
C ASN A 142 -0.40 -0.67 -7.90
N PRO A 143 0.38 0.40 -7.60
CA PRO A 143 1.86 0.44 -7.57
C PRO A 143 2.48 -0.38 -6.44
N ASN A 144 3.72 -0.81 -6.70
CA ASN A 144 4.43 -1.69 -5.77
C ASN A 144 5.00 -0.92 -4.57
N ASN A 145 4.92 -1.51 -3.40
CA ASN A 145 5.59 -1.07 -2.20
C ASN A 145 6.67 -2.12 -1.82
N PRO A 146 7.97 -1.77 -1.78
CA PRO A 146 8.52 -0.42 -1.54
C PRO A 146 9.04 0.31 -2.77
N THR A 147 8.99 -0.26 -3.96
CA THR A 147 9.69 0.25 -5.14
C THR A 147 9.03 1.47 -5.79
N GLY A 148 7.74 1.70 -5.55
CA GLY A 148 6.95 2.79 -6.14
C GLY A 148 6.69 2.62 -7.64
N THR A 149 7.19 1.57 -8.25
CA THR A 149 6.97 1.24 -9.67
C THR A 149 5.60 0.60 -9.90
N TYR A 150 5.14 0.60 -11.13
CA TYR A 150 3.87 -0.04 -11.50
C TYR A 150 3.99 -0.76 -12.83
N ILE A 151 3.06 -1.66 -13.09
CA ILE A 151 2.80 -2.23 -14.41
C ILE A 151 1.54 -1.62 -15.02
N SER A 152 1.57 -1.41 -16.33
CA SER A 152 0.47 -0.78 -17.05
C SER A 152 -0.79 -1.67 -17.12
N LYS A 153 -1.93 -1.06 -17.48
CA LYS A 153 -3.18 -1.81 -17.78
C LYS A 153 -2.94 -2.97 -18.74
N LYS A 154 -2.17 -2.72 -19.83
CA LYS A 154 -1.86 -3.75 -20.84
C LYS A 154 -1.10 -4.93 -20.22
N GLN A 155 -0.06 -4.63 -19.45
CA GLN A 155 0.75 -5.65 -18.77
C GLN A 155 -0.06 -6.44 -17.73
N LEU A 156 -0.94 -5.78 -16.98
CA LEU A 156 -1.76 -6.43 -15.97
C LEU A 156 -2.80 -7.38 -16.60
N LEU A 157 -3.42 -6.97 -17.71
CA LEU A 157 -4.31 -7.82 -18.51
C LEU A 157 -3.58 -9.01 -19.09
N GLU A 158 -2.38 -8.80 -19.66
CA GLU A 158 -1.53 -9.86 -20.21
C GLU A 158 -1.14 -10.88 -19.14
N LEU A 159 -0.70 -10.43 -17.96
CA LEU A 159 -0.38 -11.32 -16.85
C LEU A 159 -1.57 -12.22 -16.52
N ARG A 160 -2.77 -11.66 -16.31
CA ARG A 160 -3.96 -12.46 -16.01
C ARG A 160 -4.32 -13.44 -17.12
N LYS A 161 -4.21 -13.03 -18.40
CA LYS A 161 -4.50 -13.89 -19.55
C LYS A 161 -3.58 -15.11 -19.60
N ARG A 162 -2.30 -14.95 -19.28
CA ARG A 162 -1.27 -15.99 -19.33
C ARG A 162 -1.23 -16.89 -18.08
N LEU A 163 -1.72 -16.42 -16.93
CA LEU A 163 -1.83 -17.25 -15.73
C LEU A 163 -2.96 -18.27 -15.86
N ASN A 164 -2.73 -19.49 -15.37
CA ASN A 164 -3.78 -20.51 -15.29
C ASN A 164 -5.01 -19.97 -14.53
N LYS A 165 -6.20 -20.33 -14.98
CA LYS A 165 -7.48 -19.90 -14.37
C LYS A 165 -7.65 -20.37 -12.93
N LYS A 166 -6.98 -21.45 -12.52
CA LYS A 166 -6.99 -21.96 -11.12
C LYS A 166 -6.15 -21.13 -10.16
N ILE A 167 -5.25 -20.28 -10.67
CA ILE A 167 -4.40 -19.42 -9.85
C ILE A 167 -5.15 -18.13 -9.54
N LEU A 168 -5.26 -17.80 -8.26
CA LEU A 168 -5.80 -16.52 -7.82
C LEU A 168 -4.75 -15.41 -8.01
N LEU A 169 -5.09 -14.38 -8.76
CA LEU A 169 -4.29 -13.15 -8.84
C LEU A 169 -4.83 -12.15 -7.80
N VAL A 170 -4.03 -11.83 -6.80
CA VAL A 170 -4.36 -10.80 -5.81
C VAL A 170 -3.66 -9.51 -6.20
N VAL A 171 -4.44 -8.49 -6.55
CA VAL A 171 -3.94 -7.15 -6.92
C VAL A 171 -4.16 -6.19 -5.74
N ASP A 172 -3.07 -5.69 -5.18
CA ASP A 172 -3.11 -4.74 -4.08
C ASP A 172 -3.03 -3.31 -4.63
N ASP A 173 -4.17 -2.66 -4.62
CA ASP A 173 -4.39 -1.29 -5.11
C ASP A 173 -4.27 -0.24 -3.98
N ALA A 174 -3.44 -0.46 -2.96
CA ALA A 174 -3.37 0.40 -1.77
C ALA A 174 -3.03 1.88 -2.06
N TYR A 175 -2.47 2.18 -3.21
CA TYR A 175 -2.02 3.52 -3.60
C TYR A 175 -2.68 4.05 -4.88
N PHE A 176 -3.70 3.36 -5.41
CA PHE A 176 -4.24 3.67 -6.74
C PHE A 176 -4.80 5.09 -6.87
N GLU A 177 -5.33 5.66 -5.78
CA GLU A 177 -5.91 7.01 -5.79
C GLU A 177 -4.90 8.11 -6.11
N TYR A 178 -3.61 7.86 -5.86
CA TYR A 178 -2.54 8.80 -6.19
C TYR A 178 -2.09 8.74 -7.66
N MET A 179 -2.45 7.67 -8.37
CA MET A 179 -1.93 7.40 -9.73
C MET A 179 -2.62 8.26 -10.78
N LEU A 180 -1.83 9.04 -11.51
CA LEU A 180 -2.28 9.90 -12.61
C LEU A 180 -1.73 9.47 -13.98
N ASN A 181 -0.94 8.40 -14.01
CA ASN A 181 -0.30 7.89 -15.23
C ASN A 181 -1.36 7.35 -16.19
N LYS A 182 -1.32 7.78 -17.46
CA LYS A 182 -2.36 7.47 -18.46
C LYS A 182 -2.51 5.99 -18.76
N ASP A 183 -1.43 5.24 -18.69
CA ASP A 183 -1.39 3.79 -18.95
C ASP A 183 -1.68 2.94 -17.72
N TYR A 184 -1.79 3.56 -16.54
CA TYR A 184 -2.22 2.89 -15.29
C TYR A 184 -3.74 2.81 -15.21
N LYS A 185 -4.23 1.68 -14.70
CA LYS A 185 -5.61 1.49 -14.25
C LYS A 185 -5.63 0.60 -13.02
N SER A 186 -6.55 0.88 -12.10
CA SER A 186 -6.70 0.06 -10.91
C SER A 186 -7.17 -1.36 -11.23
N GLY A 187 -6.79 -2.32 -10.40
CA GLY A 187 -7.24 -3.70 -10.57
C GLY A 187 -8.76 -3.82 -10.58
N LEU A 188 -9.46 -3.02 -9.79
CA LEU A 188 -10.91 -3.03 -9.74
C LEU A 188 -11.55 -2.58 -11.06
N GLU A 189 -11.02 -1.53 -11.69
CA GLU A 189 -11.51 -1.07 -13.00
C GLU A 189 -11.31 -2.13 -14.10
N ILE A 190 -10.20 -2.90 -14.01
CA ILE A 190 -9.84 -3.88 -15.02
C ILE A 190 -10.58 -5.22 -14.83
N PHE A 191 -10.73 -5.66 -13.58
CA PHE A 191 -11.10 -7.05 -13.27
C PHE A 191 -12.39 -7.22 -12.48
N LYS A 192 -13.23 -6.18 -12.38
CA LYS A 192 -14.48 -6.22 -11.63
C LYS A 192 -15.35 -7.48 -11.88
N ASN A 193 -15.32 -8.03 -13.09
CA ASN A 193 -16.12 -9.19 -13.50
C ASN A 193 -15.30 -10.49 -13.62
N LYS A 194 -14.07 -10.55 -13.06
CA LYS A 194 -13.21 -11.74 -13.12
C LYS A 194 -13.27 -12.54 -11.82
N SER A 195 -13.62 -13.83 -11.93
CA SER A 195 -13.78 -14.71 -10.78
C SER A 195 -12.48 -15.12 -10.09
N ASN A 196 -11.37 -15.08 -10.80
CA ASN A 196 -10.05 -15.53 -10.33
C ASN A 196 -9.06 -14.37 -10.09
N VAL A 197 -9.61 -13.20 -9.79
CA VAL A 197 -8.87 -12.03 -9.34
C VAL A 197 -9.50 -11.51 -8.05
N PHE A 198 -8.66 -11.12 -7.11
CA PHE A 198 -9.08 -10.47 -5.87
C PHE A 198 -8.35 -9.14 -5.72
N ILE A 199 -9.07 -8.07 -5.42
CA ILE A 199 -8.54 -6.71 -5.31
C ILE A 199 -8.52 -6.30 -3.85
N LEU A 200 -7.40 -5.74 -3.40
CA LEU A 200 -7.23 -5.19 -2.06
C LEU A 200 -7.22 -3.66 -2.10
N ARG A 201 -7.85 -3.04 -1.13
CA ARG A 201 -7.92 -1.59 -0.93
C ARG A 201 -7.78 -1.24 0.55
N THR A 202 -7.30 -0.04 0.84
CA THR A 202 -7.08 0.39 2.22
C THR A 202 -7.52 1.83 2.44
N PHE A 203 -7.97 2.13 3.66
CA PHE A 203 -8.19 3.50 4.12
C PHE A 203 -6.96 4.10 4.83
N SER A 204 -5.89 3.31 4.96
CA SER A 204 -4.67 3.73 5.68
C SER A 204 -3.83 4.78 4.95
N LYS A 205 -4.01 4.96 3.62
CA LYS A 205 -3.15 5.82 2.79
C LYS A 205 -3.83 7.16 2.54
N ILE A 206 -4.39 7.38 1.37
CA ILE A 206 -4.95 8.70 1.00
C ILE A 206 -6.05 9.17 1.94
N TYR A 207 -6.83 8.27 2.52
CA TYR A 207 -7.91 8.61 3.45
C TYR A 207 -7.43 9.00 4.86
N GLY A 208 -6.15 8.73 5.19
CA GLY A 208 -5.55 9.13 6.47
C GLY A 208 -6.06 8.38 7.69
N LEU A 209 -6.61 7.17 7.54
CA LEU A 209 -7.20 6.38 8.62
C LEU A 209 -6.29 5.21 9.07
N ALA A 210 -4.97 5.38 9.00
CA ALA A 210 -4.01 4.31 9.27
C ALA A 210 -4.18 3.68 10.66
N SER A 211 -4.40 4.48 11.70
CA SER A 211 -4.57 4.02 13.08
C SER A 211 -5.93 3.36 13.34
N LEU A 212 -6.94 3.64 12.54
CA LEU A 212 -8.28 3.07 12.70
C LEU A 212 -8.38 1.62 12.17
N ARG A 213 -7.37 1.15 11.46
CA ARG A 213 -7.26 -0.22 10.94
C ARG A 213 -8.49 -0.62 10.15
N VAL A 214 -8.72 -0.04 9.00
CA VAL A 214 -9.81 -0.40 8.08
C VAL A 214 -9.31 -0.50 6.64
N GLY A 215 -9.70 -1.57 5.98
CA GLY A 215 -9.47 -1.87 4.58
C GLY A 215 -10.60 -2.71 4.01
N TRP A 216 -10.57 -2.96 2.72
CA TRP A 216 -11.56 -3.77 2.06
C TRP A 216 -10.98 -4.52 0.86
N GLY A 217 -11.67 -5.59 0.47
CA GLY A 217 -11.34 -6.36 -0.70
C GLY A 217 -12.56 -6.60 -1.56
N TYR A 218 -12.31 -6.85 -2.84
CA TYR A 218 -13.31 -7.17 -3.85
C TYR A 218 -12.92 -8.40 -4.64
N GLY A 219 -13.83 -9.36 -4.75
CA GLY A 219 -13.62 -10.59 -5.49
C GLY A 219 -14.92 -11.22 -5.95
N SER A 220 -14.87 -12.43 -6.52
CA SER A 220 -16.10 -13.15 -6.84
C SER A 220 -16.94 -13.43 -5.60
N LYS A 221 -18.28 -13.48 -5.74
CA LYS A 221 -19.22 -13.77 -4.65
C LYS A 221 -18.79 -15.00 -3.86
N LYS A 222 -18.41 -16.10 -4.55
CA LYS A 222 -17.94 -17.35 -3.96
C LYS A 222 -16.73 -17.16 -3.02
N ILE A 223 -15.75 -16.37 -3.45
CA ILE A 223 -14.55 -16.06 -2.63
C ILE A 223 -14.94 -15.24 -1.41
N VAL A 224 -15.75 -14.19 -1.61
CA VAL A 224 -16.16 -13.31 -0.53
C VAL A 224 -17.02 -14.05 0.53
N GLU A 225 -17.94 -14.89 0.10
CA GLU A 225 -18.73 -15.76 1.03
C GLU A 225 -17.82 -16.70 1.84
N ALA A 226 -16.80 -17.28 1.21
CA ALA A 226 -15.85 -18.14 1.92
C ALA A 226 -15.00 -17.32 2.93
N LEU A 227 -14.57 -16.12 2.58
CA LEU A 227 -13.87 -15.20 3.49
C LEU A 227 -14.76 -14.79 4.69
N TYR A 228 -16.06 -14.56 4.47
CA TYR A 228 -16.99 -14.26 5.56
C TYR A 228 -17.13 -15.41 6.58
N LYS A 229 -16.90 -16.67 6.16
CA LYS A 229 -16.95 -17.84 7.06
C LYS A 229 -15.76 -17.93 8.02
N ILE A 230 -14.60 -17.41 7.61
CA ILE A 230 -13.35 -17.47 8.40
C ILE A 230 -12.97 -16.13 9.04
N LYS A 231 -13.69 -15.06 8.69
CA LYS A 231 -13.46 -13.73 9.21
C LYS A 231 -13.64 -13.68 10.73
N PRO A 232 -12.72 -13.04 11.50
CA PRO A 232 -12.93 -12.82 12.91
C PRO A 232 -14.24 -12.05 13.18
N PRO A 233 -14.97 -12.37 14.24
CA PRO A 233 -16.19 -11.66 14.61
C PRO A 233 -15.89 -10.16 14.84
N PHE A 234 -16.75 -9.28 14.33
CA PHE A 234 -16.71 -7.84 14.59
C PHE A 234 -15.34 -7.16 14.36
N ASN A 235 -14.57 -7.68 13.43
CA ASN A 235 -13.16 -7.36 13.20
C ASN A 235 -12.84 -5.91 12.81
N VAL A 236 -13.81 -5.12 12.35
CA VAL A 236 -13.66 -3.68 12.08
C VAL A 236 -14.49 -2.89 13.09
N ASN A 237 -13.82 -2.07 13.90
CA ASN A 237 -14.49 -1.29 14.95
C ASN A 237 -15.46 -0.24 14.38
N LYS A 238 -16.45 0.17 15.18
CA LYS A 238 -17.53 1.08 14.76
C LYS A 238 -17.00 2.43 14.28
N ILE A 239 -16.04 3.01 15.00
CA ILE A 239 -15.47 4.31 14.64
C ILE A 239 -14.79 4.23 13.27
N ALA A 240 -14.04 3.15 13.00
CA ALA A 240 -13.39 2.92 11.71
C ALA A 240 -14.41 2.84 10.56
N GLN A 241 -15.55 2.14 10.77
CA GLN A 241 -16.61 2.05 9.77
C GLN A 241 -17.21 3.43 9.46
N VAL A 242 -17.58 4.20 10.48
CA VAL A 242 -18.14 5.55 10.34
C VAL A 242 -17.16 6.50 9.65
N CYS A 243 -15.91 6.52 10.09
CA CYS A 243 -14.87 7.37 9.47
C CYS A 243 -14.58 6.98 8.01
N ALA A 244 -14.60 5.70 7.68
CA ALA A 244 -14.42 5.23 6.32
C ALA A 244 -15.56 5.71 5.41
N ILE A 245 -16.82 5.61 5.86
CA ILE A 245 -17.99 6.09 5.16
C ILE A 245 -17.86 7.59 4.87
N GLU A 246 -17.56 8.39 5.87
CA GLU A 246 -17.45 9.84 5.73
C GLU A 246 -16.26 10.27 4.87
N SER A 247 -15.14 9.52 4.95
CA SER A 247 -13.99 9.75 4.07
C SER A 247 -14.29 9.45 2.59
N LEU A 248 -15.11 8.43 2.31
CA LEU A 248 -15.51 8.10 0.93
C LEU A 248 -16.39 9.18 0.29
N LYS A 249 -17.16 9.91 1.09
CA LYS A 249 -18.00 11.03 0.63
C LYS A 249 -17.19 12.29 0.31
N ASP A 250 -16.01 12.48 0.94
CA ASP A 250 -15.19 13.70 0.80
C ASP A 250 -14.25 13.65 -0.41
N GLN A 251 -14.81 13.81 -1.62
CA GLN A 251 -14.03 13.80 -2.86
C GLN A 251 -13.11 15.03 -2.98
N SER A 252 -13.45 16.15 -2.36
CA SER A 252 -12.64 17.36 -2.36
C SER A 252 -11.31 17.12 -1.63
N PHE A 253 -11.35 16.41 -0.50
CA PHE A 253 -10.16 16.03 0.24
C PHE A 253 -9.23 15.10 -0.58
N ILE A 254 -9.81 14.12 -1.31
CA ILE A 254 -9.04 13.23 -2.17
C ILE A 254 -8.34 14.02 -3.28
N LYS A 255 -9.06 14.88 -4.00
CA LYS A 255 -8.46 15.75 -5.04
C LYS A 255 -7.33 16.63 -4.47
N LYS A 256 -7.54 17.23 -3.29
CA LYS A 256 -6.53 18.03 -2.60
C LYS A 256 -5.30 17.19 -2.23
N SER A 257 -5.49 15.98 -1.75
CA SER A 257 -4.40 15.07 -1.38
C SER A 257 -3.58 14.63 -2.59
N VAL A 258 -4.23 14.30 -3.71
CA VAL A 258 -3.56 13.96 -4.98
C VAL A 258 -2.75 15.15 -5.50
N LYS A 259 -3.35 16.35 -5.52
CA LYS A 259 -2.65 17.57 -5.95
C LYS A 259 -1.43 17.87 -5.07
N HIS A 260 -1.59 17.81 -3.74
CA HIS A 260 -0.50 17.98 -2.79
C HIS A 260 0.65 17.01 -3.05
N ASN A 261 0.31 15.72 -3.22
CA ASN A 261 1.28 14.68 -3.52
C ASN A 261 2.05 14.98 -4.82
N LEU A 262 1.34 15.31 -5.89
CA LEU A 262 1.95 15.61 -7.19
C LEU A 262 2.89 16.82 -7.12
N ASP A 263 2.44 17.91 -6.49
CA ASP A 263 3.20 19.17 -6.41
C ASP A 263 4.52 18.97 -5.63
N TRP A 264 4.46 18.22 -4.51
CA TRP A 264 5.64 17.93 -3.71
C TRP A 264 6.52 16.84 -4.33
N ALA A 265 5.93 15.82 -4.96
CA ALA A 265 6.69 14.81 -5.69
C ALA A 265 7.62 15.46 -6.73
N LYS A 266 7.11 16.40 -7.55
CA LYS A 266 7.90 17.13 -8.54
C LYS A 266 9.06 17.90 -7.90
N LYS A 267 8.81 18.62 -6.80
CA LYS A 267 9.84 19.41 -6.11
C LYS A 267 10.92 18.53 -5.49
N ILE A 268 10.51 17.47 -4.80
CA ILE A 268 11.42 16.51 -4.16
C ILE A 268 12.26 15.80 -5.22
N GLN A 269 11.66 15.28 -6.28
CA GLN A 269 12.38 14.60 -7.36
C GLN A 269 13.40 15.53 -8.05
N LYS A 270 13.01 16.77 -8.34
CA LYS A 270 13.92 17.78 -8.90
C LYS A 270 15.15 17.99 -8.00
N THR A 271 14.95 18.09 -6.68
CA THR A 271 16.06 18.27 -5.73
C THR A 271 16.95 17.03 -5.64
N LEU A 272 16.36 15.83 -5.58
CA LEU A 272 17.11 14.58 -5.50
C LEU A 272 17.97 14.34 -6.75
N ASN A 273 17.45 14.70 -7.93
CA ASN A 273 18.19 14.60 -9.19
C ASN A 273 19.48 15.44 -9.20
N LEU A 274 19.51 16.61 -8.50
CA LEU A 274 20.72 17.44 -8.37
C LEU A 274 21.87 16.68 -7.65
N TYR A 275 21.52 15.68 -6.83
CA TYR A 275 22.48 14.86 -6.07
C TYR A 275 22.67 13.47 -6.68
N ASN A 276 22.22 13.23 -7.90
CA ASN A 276 22.25 11.93 -8.59
C ASN A 276 21.55 10.79 -7.81
N ILE A 277 20.55 11.12 -7.00
CA ILE A 277 19.68 10.16 -6.34
C ILE A 277 18.51 9.85 -7.27
N LYS A 278 18.47 8.63 -7.80
CA LYS A 278 17.39 8.19 -8.68
C LYS A 278 16.13 7.85 -7.86
N THR A 279 14.98 8.06 -8.47
CA THR A 279 13.68 7.70 -7.89
C THR A 279 12.83 6.92 -8.88
N ASN A 280 11.78 6.25 -8.39
CA ASN A 280 10.68 5.78 -9.26
C ASN A 280 9.95 6.97 -9.89
N ASP A 281 9.14 6.68 -10.91
CA ASP A 281 8.22 7.65 -11.50
C ASP A 281 7.25 8.21 -10.46
N ILE A 282 6.77 9.45 -10.68
CA ILE A 282 5.76 10.05 -9.82
C ILE A 282 4.47 9.23 -9.90
N GLY A 283 3.97 8.81 -8.76
CA GLY A 283 2.78 7.99 -8.63
C GLY A 283 2.34 7.91 -7.17
N PRO A 284 2.71 6.86 -6.42
CA PRO A 284 2.29 6.72 -5.02
C PRO A 284 2.80 7.88 -4.14
N ASN A 285 2.39 7.93 -2.87
CA ASN A 285 2.81 8.98 -1.94
C ASN A 285 4.21 8.73 -1.33
N PHE A 286 5.08 8.08 -2.05
CA PHE A 286 6.46 7.82 -1.63
C PHE A 286 7.39 7.62 -2.82
N PHE A 287 8.69 7.76 -2.58
CA PHE A 287 9.76 7.41 -3.48
C PHE A 287 10.67 6.33 -2.90
N LEU A 288 11.13 5.42 -3.73
CA LEU A 288 12.36 4.67 -3.49
C LEU A 288 13.53 5.55 -3.96
N LEU A 289 14.42 5.88 -3.05
CA LEU A 289 15.63 6.67 -3.31
C LEU A 289 16.78 5.71 -3.57
N ASP A 290 17.30 5.66 -4.79
CA ASP A 290 18.44 4.83 -5.16
C ASP A 290 19.71 5.69 -5.21
N PHE A 291 20.64 5.39 -4.29
CA PHE A 291 21.91 6.11 -4.12
C PHE A 291 23.06 5.52 -4.94
N LYS A 292 22.79 4.62 -5.88
CA LYS A 292 23.84 3.93 -6.66
C LYS A 292 24.82 4.91 -7.32
N ASN A 293 24.33 6.02 -7.86
CA ASN A 293 25.13 7.02 -8.57
C ASN A 293 25.36 8.29 -7.73
N CYS A 294 24.95 8.30 -6.46
CA CYS A 294 25.14 9.42 -5.55
C CYS A 294 26.55 9.36 -4.92
N LYS A 295 27.17 10.53 -4.69
CA LYS A 295 28.45 10.62 -3.99
C LYS A 295 28.39 10.15 -2.53
N LEU A 296 27.22 10.23 -1.88
CA LEU A 296 27.00 9.79 -0.52
C LEU A 296 26.18 8.49 -0.50
N SER A 297 26.45 7.62 0.47
CA SER A 297 25.65 6.39 0.65
C SER A 297 24.31 6.68 1.33
N ALA A 298 23.32 5.80 1.08
CA ALA A 298 22.02 5.85 1.73
C ALA A 298 22.13 5.86 3.27
N ASN A 299 23.01 5.02 3.84
CA ASN A 299 23.24 4.94 5.29
C ASN A 299 23.81 6.26 5.87
N PHE A 300 24.73 6.91 5.16
CA PHE A 300 25.27 8.20 5.60
C PHE A 300 24.17 9.26 5.64
N VAL A 301 23.39 9.40 4.55
CA VAL A 301 22.30 10.37 4.46
C VAL A 301 21.21 10.07 5.50
N GLU A 302 20.87 8.81 5.71
CA GLU A 302 19.91 8.39 6.75
C GLU A 302 20.35 8.86 8.12
N LYS A 303 21.60 8.56 8.54
CA LYS A 303 22.14 8.96 9.84
C LYS A 303 22.13 10.49 10.04
N LYS A 304 22.48 11.26 9.00
CA LYS A 304 22.44 12.74 9.06
C LYS A 304 21.02 13.30 9.19
N LEU A 305 20.04 12.70 8.47
CA LEU A 305 18.63 13.05 8.60
C LEU A 305 18.09 12.68 9.99
N GLU A 306 18.42 11.52 10.52
CA GLU A 306 18.03 11.10 11.87
C GLU A 306 18.61 12.02 12.96
N ALA A 307 19.87 12.42 12.81
CA ALA A 307 20.47 13.43 13.69
C ALA A 307 19.70 14.78 13.67
N SER A 308 18.99 15.06 12.57
CA SER A 308 18.10 16.22 12.44
C SER A 308 16.63 15.93 12.80
N GLY A 309 16.31 14.72 13.29
CA GLY A 309 14.95 14.33 13.68
C GLY A 309 14.05 13.87 12.53
N ILE A 310 14.59 13.58 11.35
CA ILE A 310 13.83 13.10 10.20
C ILE A 310 14.09 11.61 9.99
N ILE A 311 13.02 10.80 9.97
CA ILE A 311 13.09 9.35 9.82
C ILE A 311 12.58 8.96 8.43
N LEU A 312 13.45 8.36 7.63
CA LEU A 312 13.10 7.64 6.41
C LEU A 312 12.98 6.13 6.67
N ARG A 313 12.61 5.36 5.67
CA ARG A 313 12.52 3.90 5.76
C ARG A 313 13.75 3.26 5.15
N GLU A 314 14.54 2.57 5.96
CA GLU A 314 15.61 1.69 5.46
C GLU A 314 15.05 0.51 4.65
N MET A 315 15.79 0.05 3.65
CA MET A 315 15.34 -1.00 2.74
C MET A 315 15.97 -2.37 2.96
N ASN A 316 16.79 -2.53 4.02
CA ASN A 316 17.49 -3.78 4.32
C ASN A 316 16.55 -4.98 4.50
N SER A 317 15.39 -4.78 5.15
CA SER A 317 14.37 -5.83 5.35
C SER A 317 13.73 -6.32 4.04
N TYR A 318 13.87 -5.56 2.97
CA TYR A 318 13.42 -5.92 1.61
C TYR A 318 14.56 -6.49 0.75
N GLY A 319 15.79 -6.53 1.26
CA GLY A 319 16.98 -6.95 0.49
C GLY A 319 17.48 -5.91 -0.51
N ILE A 320 16.99 -4.68 -0.44
CA ILE A 320 17.40 -3.59 -1.34
C ILE A 320 18.54 -2.81 -0.69
N LYS A 321 19.72 -2.91 -1.30
CA LYS A 321 20.94 -2.26 -0.79
C LYS A 321 21.05 -0.80 -1.27
N ASN A 322 21.66 0.04 -0.45
CA ASN A 322 21.95 1.46 -0.73
C ASN A 322 20.73 2.26 -1.21
N CYS A 323 19.56 1.96 -0.64
CA CYS A 323 18.29 2.64 -0.93
C CYS A 323 17.58 3.04 0.37
N LEU A 324 16.78 4.10 0.27
CA LEU A 324 15.83 4.53 1.30
C LEU A 324 14.45 4.70 0.69
N ARG A 325 13.38 4.53 1.46
CA ARG A 325 12.04 4.92 1.02
C ARG A 325 11.60 6.17 1.76
N LEU A 326 11.23 7.19 0.99
CA LEU A 326 10.77 8.48 1.45
C LEU A 326 9.28 8.62 1.24
N THR A 327 8.51 8.82 2.31
CA THR A 327 7.11 9.24 2.25
C THR A 327 7.01 10.74 1.98
N ILE A 328 6.11 11.16 1.10
CA ILE A 328 5.83 12.59 0.87
C ILE A 328 5.00 13.10 2.05
N GLY A 329 5.57 14.00 2.83
CA GLY A 329 4.97 14.58 4.02
C GLY A 329 4.11 15.83 3.73
N ASN A 330 3.74 16.55 4.78
CA ASN A 330 3.04 17.83 4.65
C ASN A 330 4.01 18.96 4.21
N ASN A 331 3.49 20.19 4.04
CA ASN A 331 4.28 21.34 3.56
C ASN A 331 5.51 21.63 4.44
N HIS A 332 5.34 21.59 5.75
CA HIS A 332 6.42 21.87 6.70
C HIS A 332 7.47 20.76 6.67
N GLU A 333 7.04 19.51 6.73
CA GLU A 333 7.90 18.33 6.73
C GLU A 333 8.76 18.25 5.47
N ASN A 334 8.14 18.46 4.29
CA ASN A 334 8.84 18.42 3.01
C ASN A 334 9.85 19.59 2.87
N LYS A 335 9.49 20.81 3.30
CA LYS A 335 10.42 21.94 3.30
C LYS A 335 11.64 21.63 4.14
N LEU A 336 11.42 21.17 5.40
CA LEU A 336 12.52 20.85 6.29
C LEU A 336 13.39 19.70 5.77
N LEU A 337 12.79 18.67 5.16
CA LEU A 337 13.53 17.59 4.49
C LEU A 337 14.46 18.15 3.41
N LEU A 338 13.92 19.01 2.50
CA LEU A 338 14.72 19.57 1.40
C LEU A 338 15.84 20.47 1.91
N ASP A 339 15.59 21.28 2.95
CA ASP A 339 16.63 22.14 3.55
C ASP A 339 17.73 21.30 4.20
N LYS A 340 17.37 20.21 4.90
CA LYS A 340 18.37 19.31 5.49
C LYS A 340 19.17 18.56 4.41
N LEU A 341 18.54 18.10 3.33
CA LEU A 341 19.25 17.49 2.20
C LEU A 341 20.25 18.49 1.58
N LYS A 342 19.84 19.73 1.31
CA LYS A 342 20.75 20.77 0.82
C LYS A 342 21.99 20.95 1.72
N ASN A 343 21.78 21.00 3.04
CA ASN A 343 22.89 21.14 3.98
C ASN A 343 23.82 19.92 4.02
N ILE A 344 23.26 18.70 3.89
CA ILE A 344 24.06 17.45 3.82
C ILE A 344 24.95 17.43 2.58
N PHE A 345 24.46 17.96 1.45
CA PHE A 345 25.18 17.93 0.17
C PHE A 345 25.95 19.23 -0.16
N LYS A 346 25.92 20.25 0.73
CA LYS A 346 26.58 21.54 0.48
C LYS A 346 28.10 21.44 0.34
N ASN A 347 28.72 20.45 1.02
CA ASN A 347 30.17 20.28 1.10
C ASN A 347 30.62 18.99 0.42
N VAL A 348 29.90 18.50 -0.58
CA VAL A 348 30.13 17.27 -1.36
C VAL A 348 30.09 17.60 -2.86
#